data_9b916cb427e2d5b7fc233e3e03a60727
#
_entry.id   9b916cb427e2d5b7fc233e3e03a60727
#
_cell.length_a   1.000
_cell.length_b   1.000
_cell.length_c   1.000
_cell.angle_alpha   90.00
_cell.angle_beta   90.00
_cell.angle_gamma   90.00
#
_symmetry.space_group_name_H-M   'P 1'
#
loop_
_entity.id
_entity.type
_entity.pdbx_description
1 polymer ?
#
loop_
_entity_poly.entity_id
_entity_poly.type
_entity_poly.pdbx_seq_one_letter_code
_entity_poly.pdbx_strand_id
1 'polypeptide(L)'
;MYEPVKSLGQNFLSKPSIVAPMVDALGIANGEDIIEIGPGHGILTEILLHRVSGRDVKVYSVEVDERFAKKLFGMYASEPTIEVVHEDILKWLPTFTSDRKVKVLGSLPYYITSPILHSVVKMEVMPECAVFLIQKEVAEKVCSKAPDASYISTFIQTFYDAELLFNVPKTEFTPAPKVDGAVIKLTRTTVEMDRGTIEKYEGFLHRAFSHPRKMLNKPFSKEELSKGGIDPKLRPQNLSPEEWLEFYKVLHSAASI
;
A
#
# COMPACT_ATOMS: atom_id res chain seq x y z
N MET A 1 29.37 -3.56 -7.66
CA MET A 1 28.13 -3.54 -6.89
C MET A 1 27.89 -2.10 -6.47
N TYR A 2 26.71 -1.53 -6.69
CA TYR A 2 26.45 -0.14 -6.27
C TYR A 2 26.33 -0.05 -4.76
N GLU A 3 26.94 0.99 -4.16
CA GLU A 3 26.80 1.24 -2.73
C GLU A 3 25.38 1.73 -2.40
N PRO A 4 24.76 1.25 -1.30
CA PRO A 4 23.45 1.70 -0.87
C PRO A 4 23.43 3.18 -0.51
N VAL A 5 22.42 3.90 -0.99
CA VAL A 5 22.20 5.31 -0.65
C VAL A 5 21.33 5.41 0.59
N LYS A 6 21.90 5.87 1.71
CA LYS A 6 21.20 5.94 3.01
C LYS A 6 19.95 6.83 2.96
N SER A 7 19.97 7.93 2.21
CA SER A 7 18.82 8.83 2.04
C SER A 7 17.66 8.19 1.31
N LEU A 8 17.89 7.13 0.53
CA LEU A 8 16.86 6.34 -0.15
C LEU A 8 16.42 5.11 0.66
N GLY A 9 16.95 4.92 1.88
CA GLY A 9 16.56 3.80 2.75
C GLY A 9 16.80 2.42 2.15
N GLN A 10 17.79 2.28 1.28
CA GLN A 10 18.04 1.07 0.50
C GLN A 10 18.50 -0.10 1.39
N ASN A 11 17.68 -1.14 1.46
CA ASN A 11 17.98 -2.44 2.06
C ASN A 11 17.49 -3.49 1.04
N PHE A 12 18.41 -4.23 0.45
CA PHE A 12 18.10 -5.12 -0.66
C PHE A 12 17.90 -6.55 -0.19
N LEU A 13 16.82 -7.18 -0.62
CA LEU A 13 16.66 -8.62 -0.55
C LEU A 13 17.55 -9.31 -1.60
N SER A 14 18.06 -10.48 -1.24
CA SER A 14 18.87 -11.30 -2.16
C SER A 14 18.39 -12.75 -2.27
N LYS A 15 17.34 -13.13 -1.52
CA LYS A 15 16.87 -14.53 -1.46
C LYS A 15 15.59 -14.76 -2.26
N PRO A 16 15.64 -15.55 -3.35
CA PRO A 16 14.46 -15.92 -4.13
C PRO A 16 13.35 -16.59 -3.30
N SER A 17 13.71 -17.33 -2.23
CA SER A 17 12.76 -18.00 -1.34
C SER A 17 11.83 -17.06 -0.57
N ILE A 18 12.19 -15.78 -0.44
CA ILE A 18 11.35 -14.74 0.16
C ILE A 18 10.54 -14.02 -0.91
N VAL A 19 11.17 -13.76 -2.07
CA VAL A 19 10.58 -12.98 -3.15
C VAL A 19 9.52 -13.75 -3.93
N ALA A 20 9.76 -15.04 -4.19
CA ALA A 20 8.82 -15.86 -4.97
C ALA A 20 7.42 -15.95 -4.31
N PRO A 21 7.28 -16.21 -3.00
CA PRO A 21 5.97 -16.16 -2.33
C PRO A 21 5.28 -14.80 -2.41
N MET A 22 6.03 -13.68 -2.45
CA MET A 22 5.43 -12.34 -2.65
C MET A 22 4.80 -12.21 -4.03
N VAL A 23 5.50 -12.66 -5.09
CA VAL A 23 4.98 -12.64 -6.45
C VAL A 23 3.78 -13.58 -6.58
N ASP A 24 3.88 -14.79 -6.02
CA ASP A 24 2.81 -15.79 -6.06
C ASP A 24 1.54 -15.31 -5.34
N ALA A 25 1.67 -14.52 -4.26
CA ALA A 25 0.56 -13.95 -3.51
C ALA A 25 -0.27 -12.93 -4.32
N LEU A 26 0.28 -12.33 -5.40
CA LEU A 26 -0.48 -11.46 -6.29
C LEU A 26 -1.59 -12.20 -7.05
N GLY A 27 -1.46 -13.52 -7.28
CA GLY A 27 -2.42 -14.29 -8.05
C GLY A 27 -2.61 -13.74 -9.46
N ILE A 28 -1.51 -13.58 -10.22
CA ILE A 28 -1.48 -12.91 -11.52
C ILE A 28 -2.33 -13.67 -12.54
N ALA A 29 -3.15 -12.93 -13.32
CA ALA A 29 -3.96 -13.43 -14.41
C ALA A 29 -3.61 -12.71 -15.74
N ASN A 30 -4.16 -13.19 -16.86
CA ASN A 30 -4.06 -12.48 -18.13
C ASN A 30 -4.91 -11.21 -18.12
N GLY A 31 -4.52 -10.21 -18.89
CA GLY A 31 -5.23 -8.95 -19.00
C GLY A 31 -4.98 -8.00 -17.80
N GLU A 32 -3.86 -8.17 -17.10
CA GLU A 32 -3.52 -7.34 -15.93
C GLU A 32 -2.26 -6.51 -16.18
N ASP A 33 -2.22 -5.35 -15.51
CA ASP A 33 -1.02 -4.52 -15.40
C ASP A 33 -0.45 -4.65 -13.98
N ILE A 34 0.87 -4.80 -13.90
CA ILE A 34 1.56 -4.94 -12.61
C ILE A 34 2.54 -3.79 -12.44
N ILE A 35 2.44 -3.10 -11.31
CA ILE A 35 3.37 -2.05 -10.92
C ILE A 35 4.33 -2.62 -9.88
N GLU A 36 5.61 -2.65 -10.21
CA GLU A 36 6.68 -2.95 -9.27
C GLU A 36 7.28 -1.66 -8.74
N ILE A 37 7.28 -1.51 -7.41
CA ILE A 37 7.82 -0.32 -6.73
C ILE A 37 9.23 -0.61 -6.20
N GLY A 38 10.23 0.13 -6.68
CA GLY A 38 11.59 0.06 -6.20
C GLY A 38 12.26 -1.29 -6.50
N PRO A 39 12.42 -1.67 -7.77
CA PRO A 39 13.04 -2.93 -8.17
C PRO A 39 14.49 -3.11 -7.68
N GLY A 40 15.23 -2.02 -7.49
CA GLY A 40 16.60 -2.03 -7.00
C GLY A 40 17.52 -2.91 -7.86
N HIS A 41 18.05 -3.98 -7.29
CA HIS A 41 18.91 -4.92 -8.02
C HIS A 41 18.16 -5.80 -9.04
N GLY A 42 16.82 -5.85 -9.02
CA GLY A 42 15.97 -6.55 -9.99
C GLY A 42 15.63 -8.00 -9.62
N ILE A 43 15.87 -8.46 -8.38
CA ILE A 43 15.54 -9.85 -7.98
C ILE A 43 14.02 -10.11 -8.05
N LEU A 44 13.21 -9.14 -7.65
CA LEU A 44 11.76 -9.22 -7.67
C LEU A 44 11.27 -9.14 -9.13
N THR A 45 11.84 -8.23 -9.92
CA THR A 45 11.61 -8.10 -11.37
C THR A 45 11.85 -9.41 -12.11
N GLU A 46 12.99 -10.05 -11.85
CA GLU A 46 13.37 -11.33 -12.50
C GLU A 46 12.33 -12.42 -12.23
N ILE A 47 11.95 -12.61 -10.96
CA ILE A 47 10.96 -13.63 -10.59
C ILE A 47 9.58 -13.29 -11.17
N LEU A 48 9.20 -12.00 -11.13
CA LEU A 48 7.95 -11.52 -11.71
C LEU A 48 7.88 -11.82 -13.20
N LEU A 49 8.90 -11.46 -13.98
CA LEU A 49 8.95 -11.71 -15.42
C LEU A 49 8.90 -13.20 -15.74
N HIS A 50 9.57 -14.03 -14.94
CA HIS A 50 9.45 -15.49 -15.09
C HIS A 50 8.01 -15.99 -14.88
N ARG A 51 7.27 -15.42 -13.90
CA ARG A 51 5.87 -15.82 -13.63
C ARG A 51 4.89 -15.35 -14.67
N VAL A 52 5.16 -14.22 -15.34
CA VAL A 52 4.28 -13.67 -16.40
C VAL A 52 4.67 -14.09 -17.81
N SER A 53 5.75 -14.86 -17.99
CA SER A 53 6.20 -15.34 -19.30
C SER A 53 5.08 -16.08 -20.04
N GLY A 54 4.83 -15.67 -21.28
CA GLY A 54 3.76 -16.22 -22.12
C GLY A 54 2.34 -15.80 -21.74
N ARG A 55 2.19 -14.83 -20.81
CA ARG A 55 0.90 -14.25 -20.42
C ARG A 55 0.70 -12.87 -21.02
N ASP A 56 -0.56 -12.48 -21.19
CA ASP A 56 -0.93 -11.11 -21.54
C ASP A 56 -0.90 -10.23 -20.28
N VAL A 57 0.29 -9.79 -19.90
CA VAL A 57 0.56 -8.95 -18.73
C VAL A 57 1.56 -7.87 -19.12
N LYS A 58 1.38 -6.64 -18.63
CA LYS A 58 2.38 -5.58 -18.72
C LYS A 58 2.92 -5.27 -17.32
N VAL A 59 4.23 -5.12 -17.19
CA VAL A 59 4.92 -4.79 -15.95
C VAL A 59 5.50 -3.38 -16.06
N TYR A 60 5.20 -2.51 -15.09
CA TYR A 60 5.79 -1.19 -14.94
C TYR A 60 6.70 -1.20 -13.72
N SER A 61 8.01 -1.18 -13.95
CA SER A 61 9.00 -1.25 -12.88
C SER A 61 9.56 0.15 -12.61
N VAL A 62 9.10 0.77 -11.50
CA VAL A 62 9.35 2.19 -11.19
C VAL A 62 10.49 2.33 -10.18
N GLU A 63 11.58 2.98 -10.59
CA GLU A 63 12.80 3.13 -9.80
C GLU A 63 13.25 4.60 -9.75
N VAL A 64 13.51 5.10 -8.56
CA VAL A 64 13.95 6.47 -8.32
C VAL A 64 15.47 6.65 -8.46
N ASP A 65 16.23 5.58 -8.22
CA ASP A 65 17.68 5.59 -8.32
C ASP A 65 18.12 5.38 -9.77
N GLU A 66 18.66 6.44 -10.39
CA GLU A 66 19.10 6.43 -11.79
C GLU A 66 20.05 5.26 -12.12
N ARG A 67 20.92 4.87 -11.17
CA ARG A 67 21.90 3.80 -11.37
C ARG A 67 21.22 2.45 -11.58
N PHE A 68 20.19 2.17 -10.78
CA PHE A 68 19.39 0.95 -10.91
C PHE A 68 18.45 1.02 -12.11
N ALA A 69 17.80 2.16 -12.35
CA ALA A 69 16.97 2.35 -13.54
C ALA A 69 17.76 2.08 -14.82
N LYS A 70 18.96 2.70 -15.00
CA LYS A 70 19.84 2.45 -16.15
C LYS A 70 20.26 1.00 -16.30
N LYS A 71 20.57 0.31 -15.19
CA LYS A 71 20.89 -1.11 -15.20
C LYS A 71 19.72 -1.94 -15.72
N LEU A 72 18.52 -1.71 -15.18
CA LEU A 72 17.30 -2.43 -15.56
C LEU A 72 16.89 -2.15 -17.00
N PHE A 73 17.01 -0.90 -17.48
CA PHE A 73 16.87 -0.57 -18.91
C PHE A 73 17.76 -1.41 -19.80
N GLY A 74 19.05 -1.53 -19.44
CA GLY A 74 20.00 -2.36 -20.20
C GLY A 74 19.67 -3.86 -20.15
N MET A 75 19.24 -4.36 -18.97
CA MET A 75 18.91 -5.78 -18.79
C MET A 75 17.66 -6.20 -19.55
N TYR A 76 16.65 -5.33 -19.62
CA TYR A 76 15.33 -5.67 -20.16
C TYR A 76 14.98 -4.92 -21.45
N ALA A 77 15.98 -4.33 -22.14
CA ALA A 77 15.80 -3.57 -23.38
C ALA A 77 15.04 -4.32 -24.49
N SER A 78 15.13 -5.65 -24.51
CA SER A 78 14.48 -6.52 -25.52
C SER A 78 13.26 -7.27 -24.97
N GLU A 79 12.86 -7.00 -23.73
CA GLU A 79 11.72 -7.68 -23.09
C GLU A 79 10.45 -6.82 -23.21
N PRO A 80 9.49 -7.17 -24.09
CA PRO A 80 8.34 -6.32 -24.36
C PRO A 80 7.32 -6.29 -23.21
N THR A 81 7.41 -7.24 -22.27
CA THR A 81 6.50 -7.38 -21.15
C THR A 81 6.73 -6.29 -20.09
N ILE A 82 7.95 -5.75 -19.98
CA ILE A 82 8.31 -4.77 -18.96
C ILE A 82 8.61 -3.39 -19.55
N GLU A 83 8.16 -2.39 -18.81
CA GLU A 83 8.57 -1.00 -18.97
C GLU A 83 9.25 -0.52 -17.70
N VAL A 84 10.53 -0.17 -17.80
CA VAL A 84 11.27 0.43 -16.70
C VAL A 84 11.00 1.93 -16.71
N VAL A 85 10.60 2.48 -15.56
CA VAL A 85 10.30 3.91 -15.39
C VAL A 85 11.28 4.51 -14.39
N HIS A 86 12.04 5.53 -14.80
CA HIS A 86 12.91 6.27 -13.90
C HIS A 86 12.16 7.48 -13.36
N GLU A 87 11.48 7.31 -12.22
CA GLU A 87 10.71 8.38 -11.55
C GLU A 87 10.50 8.07 -10.06
N ASP A 88 10.15 9.09 -9.29
CA ASP A 88 9.63 8.94 -7.93
C ASP A 88 8.23 8.33 -7.96
N ILE A 89 8.06 7.21 -7.30
CA ILE A 89 6.77 6.49 -7.25
C ILE A 89 5.61 7.37 -6.75
N LEU A 90 5.86 8.26 -5.81
CA LEU A 90 4.83 9.16 -5.27
C LEU A 90 4.38 10.23 -6.28
N LYS A 91 5.21 10.53 -7.28
CA LYS A 91 4.83 11.40 -8.41
C LYS A 91 4.19 10.61 -9.55
N TRP A 92 4.65 9.39 -9.77
CA TRP A 92 4.21 8.56 -10.88
C TRP A 92 2.86 7.90 -10.65
N LEU A 93 2.60 7.30 -9.46
CA LEU A 93 1.31 6.63 -9.16
C LEU A 93 0.08 7.50 -9.43
N PRO A 94 0.05 8.81 -9.06
CA PRO A 94 -1.10 9.67 -9.33
C PRO A 94 -1.38 9.94 -10.82
N THR A 95 -0.41 9.68 -11.70
CA THR A 95 -0.52 9.90 -13.15
C THR A 95 -0.78 8.61 -13.92
N PHE A 96 -0.66 7.46 -13.27
CA PHE A 96 -0.87 6.18 -13.90
C PHE A 96 -2.35 5.92 -14.17
N THR A 97 -2.65 5.57 -15.40
CA THR A 97 -3.98 5.16 -15.85
C THR A 97 -3.88 3.86 -16.63
N SER A 98 -4.92 3.04 -16.55
CA SER A 98 -5.03 1.79 -17.31
C SER A 98 -6.51 1.44 -17.47
N ASP A 99 -6.87 0.80 -18.56
CA ASP A 99 -8.16 0.14 -18.79
C ASP A 99 -8.15 -1.35 -18.37
N ARG A 100 -7.03 -1.80 -17.82
CA ARG A 100 -6.81 -3.16 -17.32
C ARG A 100 -6.88 -3.18 -15.79
N LYS A 101 -7.08 -4.38 -15.23
CA LYS A 101 -6.92 -4.58 -13.77
C LYS A 101 -5.47 -4.36 -13.38
N VAL A 102 -5.27 -3.67 -12.25
CA VAL A 102 -3.94 -3.30 -11.76
C VAL A 102 -3.60 -4.09 -10.51
N LYS A 103 -2.36 -4.52 -10.41
CA LYS A 103 -1.77 -5.08 -9.17
C LYS A 103 -0.48 -4.36 -8.85
N VAL A 104 -0.13 -4.29 -7.56
CA VAL A 104 1.07 -3.58 -7.11
C VAL A 104 1.94 -4.51 -6.27
N LEU A 105 3.24 -4.45 -6.47
CA LEU A 105 4.22 -5.26 -5.77
C LEU A 105 5.42 -4.40 -5.38
N GLY A 106 6.00 -4.63 -4.20
CA GLY A 106 7.25 -3.94 -3.86
C GLY A 106 7.84 -4.31 -2.51
N SER A 107 9.16 -4.17 -2.43
CA SER A 107 9.89 -4.14 -1.17
C SER A 107 10.14 -2.67 -0.83
N LEU A 108 9.26 -2.08 0.00
CA LEU A 108 9.20 -0.65 0.17
C LEU A 108 10.29 -0.10 1.10
N PRO A 109 10.91 1.05 0.74
CA PRO A 109 11.75 1.78 1.66
C PRO A 109 10.96 2.20 2.90
N TYR A 110 11.51 1.96 4.07
CA TYR A 110 10.80 2.13 5.34
C TYR A 110 10.30 3.55 5.61
N TYR A 111 11.05 4.56 5.14
CA TYR A 111 10.73 5.97 5.39
C TYR A 111 9.56 6.52 4.57
N ILE A 112 9.18 5.85 3.45
CA ILE A 112 8.07 6.26 2.58
C ILE A 112 6.92 5.25 2.51
N THR A 113 6.93 4.21 3.34
CA THR A 113 5.89 3.16 3.35
C THR A 113 4.49 3.77 3.50
N SER A 114 4.26 4.63 4.50
CA SER A 114 2.93 5.23 4.72
C SER A 114 2.48 6.10 3.54
N PRO A 115 3.28 7.05 3.02
CA PRO A 115 2.94 7.77 1.79
C PRO A 115 2.58 6.88 0.59
N ILE A 116 3.31 5.77 0.38
CA ILE A 116 3.01 4.83 -0.71
C ILE A 116 1.66 4.15 -0.49
N LEU A 117 1.38 3.64 0.72
CA LEU A 117 0.08 3.02 1.03
C LEU A 117 -1.08 3.98 0.78
N HIS A 118 -0.97 5.25 1.20
CA HIS A 118 -1.96 6.28 0.90
C HIS A 118 -2.10 6.57 -0.60
N SER A 119 -0.98 6.61 -1.32
CA SER A 119 -0.98 6.87 -2.76
C SER A 119 -1.65 5.73 -3.54
N VAL A 120 -1.44 4.48 -3.13
CA VAL A 120 -2.08 3.29 -3.72
C VAL A 120 -3.60 3.34 -3.60
N VAL A 121 -4.14 3.74 -2.44
CA VAL A 121 -5.59 3.93 -2.23
C VAL A 121 -6.15 5.05 -3.11
N LYS A 122 -5.34 6.07 -3.42
CA LYS A 122 -5.75 7.26 -4.18
C LYS A 122 -5.43 7.18 -5.69
N MET A 123 -5.01 6.03 -6.18
CA MET A 123 -4.80 5.84 -7.62
C MET A 123 -6.12 5.99 -8.38
N GLU A 124 -6.06 6.53 -9.60
CA GLU A 124 -7.21 6.61 -10.51
C GLU A 124 -7.79 5.21 -10.77
N VAL A 125 -6.92 4.24 -11.03
CA VAL A 125 -7.27 2.82 -11.10
C VAL A 125 -6.78 2.16 -9.83
N MET A 126 -7.68 2.01 -8.84
CA MET A 126 -7.34 1.39 -7.56
C MET A 126 -6.98 -0.08 -7.77
N PRO A 127 -5.79 -0.55 -7.31
CA PRO A 127 -5.34 -1.91 -7.54
C PRO A 127 -6.26 -2.97 -6.93
N GLU A 128 -6.48 -4.08 -7.65
CA GLU A 128 -7.23 -5.24 -7.15
C GLU A 128 -6.49 -5.98 -6.03
N CYS A 129 -5.15 -5.93 -6.08
CA CYS A 129 -4.29 -6.56 -5.10
C CYS A 129 -2.97 -5.80 -4.99
N ALA A 130 -2.46 -5.65 -3.77
CA ALA A 130 -1.10 -5.18 -3.54
C ALA A 130 -0.36 -6.08 -2.54
N VAL A 131 0.92 -6.37 -2.81
CA VAL A 131 1.78 -7.17 -1.92
C VAL A 131 3.03 -6.36 -1.60
N PHE A 132 3.24 -6.08 -0.32
CA PHE A 132 4.35 -5.24 0.11
C PHE A 132 5.17 -5.91 1.20
N LEU A 133 6.49 -5.84 1.06
CA LEU A 133 7.43 -6.06 2.16
C LEU A 133 7.73 -4.70 2.80
N ILE A 134 7.41 -4.57 4.08
CA ILE A 134 7.52 -3.35 4.88
C ILE A 134 8.09 -3.67 6.26
N GLN A 135 8.33 -2.66 7.11
CA GLN A 135 8.69 -2.91 8.51
C GLN A 135 7.61 -3.72 9.23
N LYS A 136 8.03 -4.72 10.03
CA LYS A 136 7.12 -5.59 10.78
C LYS A 136 6.12 -4.80 11.64
N GLU A 137 6.58 -3.81 12.39
CA GLU A 137 5.69 -2.96 13.21
C GLU A 137 4.64 -2.21 12.39
N VAL A 138 5.01 -1.74 11.19
CA VAL A 138 4.07 -1.07 10.27
C VAL A 138 3.08 -2.08 9.70
N ALA A 139 3.54 -3.28 9.34
CA ALA A 139 2.69 -4.37 8.86
C ALA A 139 1.64 -4.76 9.93
N GLU A 140 2.07 -4.95 11.17
CA GLU A 140 1.18 -5.24 12.30
C GLU A 140 0.14 -4.13 12.51
N LYS A 141 0.56 -2.85 12.40
CA LYS A 141 -0.36 -1.71 12.47
C LYS A 141 -1.35 -1.67 11.32
N VAL A 142 -0.93 -1.94 10.09
CA VAL A 142 -1.82 -1.95 8.91
C VAL A 142 -2.85 -3.07 9.02
N CYS A 143 -2.45 -4.22 9.56
CA CYS A 143 -3.33 -5.39 9.71
C CYS A 143 -4.10 -5.41 11.04
N SER A 144 -3.89 -4.43 11.95
CA SER A 144 -4.63 -4.37 13.22
C SER A 144 -6.12 -4.08 12.98
N LYS A 145 -6.98 -4.70 13.79
CA LYS A 145 -8.45 -4.54 13.74
C LYS A 145 -8.97 -3.97 15.05
N ALA A 146 -10.21 -3.50 15.07
CA ALA A 146 -10.89 -3.15 16.30
C ALA A 146 -10.85 -4.34 17.30
N PRO A 147 -10.65 -4.11 18.61
CA PRO A 147 -10.62 -2.80 19.29
C PRO A 147 -9.25 -2.09 19.32
N ASP A 148 -8.25 -2.59 18.59
CA ASP A 148 -6.87 -2.06 18.59
C ASP A 148 -6.49 -1.44 17.23
N ALA A 149 -7.50 -0.97 16.48
CA ALA A 149 -7.29 -0.33 15.19
C ALA A 149 -6.46 0.96 15.32
N SER A 150 -5.67 1.23 14.28
CA SER A 150 -4.91 2.48 14.13
C SER A 150 -5.53 3.33 13.01
N TYR A 151 -5.11 4.60 12.91
CA TYR A 151 -5.51 5.43 11.77
C TYR A 151 -5.20 4.75 10.44
N ILE A 152 -3.97 4.24 10.28
CA ILE A 152 -3.54 3.61 9.02
C ILE A 152 -4.32 2.31 8.73
N SER A 153 -4.58 1.47 9.75
CA SER A 153 -5.38 0.27 9.55
C SER A 153 -6.81 0.60 9.15
N THR A 154 -7.44 1.56 9.83
CA THR A 154 -8.81 1.99 9.51
C THR A 154 -8.90 2.54 8.09
N PHE A 155 -7.96 3.42 7.69
CA PHE A 155 -7.96 3.99 6.35
C PHE A 155 -7.75 2.92 5.27
N ILE A 156 -6.72 2.09 5.41
CA ILE A 156 -6.42 1.03 4.42
C ILE A 156 -7.53 -0.02 4.39
N GLN A 157 -8.01 -0.49 5.55
CA GLN A 157 -9.00 -1.55 5.62
C GLN A 157 -10.43 -1.11 5.26
N THR A 158 -10.68 0.18 5.07
CA THR A 158 -11.90 0.64 4.39
C THR A 158 -11.93 0.18 2.92
N PHE A 159 -10.78 0.14 2.26
CA PHE A 159 -10.68 -0.15 0.82
C PHE A 159 -10.07 -1.52 0.51
N TYR A 160 -9.37 -2.13 1.45
CA TYR A 160 -8.66 -3.41 1.29
C TYR A 160 -8.81 -4.32 2.51
N ASP A 161 -9.02 -5.59 2.28
CA ASP A 161 -8.70 -6.60 3.28
C ASP A 161 -7.20 -6.70 3.42
N ALA A 162 -6.67 -6.52 4.64
CA ALA A 162 -5.25 -6.53 4.94
C ALA A 162 -4.85 -7.80 5.69
N GLU A 163 -3.91 -8.55 5.12
CA GLU A 163 -3.39 -9.81 5.67
C GLU A 163 -1.87 -9.74 5.83
N LEU A 164 -1.35 -10.13 7.00
CA LEU A 164 0.08 -10.35 7.21
C LEU A 164 0.42 -11.78 6.80
N LEU A 165 1.17 -11.94 5.70
CA LEU A 165 1.48 -13.25 5.14
C LEU A 165 2.60 -13.95 5.92
N PHE A 166 3.74 -13.27 6.10
CA PHE A 166 4.89 -13.82 6.83
C PHE A 166 5.89 -12.74 7.25
N ASN A 167 6.70 -13.06 8.26
CA ASN A 167 7.78 -12.20 8.72
C ASN A 167 9.08 -12.47 7.95
N VAL A 168 9.89 -11.42 7.77
CA VAL A 168 11.18 -11.46 7.10
C VAL A 168 12.26 -10.94 8.07
N PRO A 169 13.16 -11.81 8.56
CA PRO A 169 14.24 -11.38 9.45
C PRO A 169 15.13 -10.32 8.79
N LYS A 170 15.59 -9.35 9.57
CA LYS A 170 16.49 -8.30 9.08
C LYS A 170 17.80 -8.81 8.49
N THR A 171 18.22 -10.03 8.87
CA THR A 171 19.41 -10.72 8.32
C THR A 171 19.28 -11.10 6.86
N GLU A 172 18.07 -11.05 6.31
CA GLU A 172 17.79 -11.36 4.91
C GLU A 172 18.06 -10.18 3.96
N PHE A 173 18.41 -9.01 4.52
CA PHE A 173 18.67 -7.80 3.77
C PHE A 173 20.15 -7.43 3.78
N THR A 174 20.60 -6.76 2.69
CA THR A 174 21.94 -6.19 2.57
C THR A 174 21.85 -4.73 2.11
N PRO A 175 22.31 -3.74 2.92
CA PRO A 175 22.66 -3.86 4.33
C PRO A 175 21.47 -4.25 5.21
N ALA A 176 21.74 -4.88 6.36
CA ALA A 176 20.69 -5.24 7.30
C ALA A 176 20.05 -3.99 7.94
N PRO A 177 18.70 -3.84 7.91
CA PRO A 177 18.01 -2.78 8.61
C PRO A 177 18.05 -2.96 10.13
N LYS A 178 17.54 -1.98 10.87
CA LYS A 178 17.48 -2.04 12.34
C LYS A 178 16.42 -3.04 12.85
N VAL A 179 15.35 -3.23 12.09
CA VAL A 179 14.17 -4.02 12.48
C VAL A 179 13.83 -5.05 11.40
N ASP A 180 13.11 -6.09 11.79
CA ASP A 180 12.60 -7.10 10.87
C ASP A 180 11.55 -6.49 9.91
N GLY A 181 11.38 -7.14 8.76
CA GLY A 181 10.31 -6.89 7.82
C GLY A 181 9.13 -7.84 8.01
N ALA A 182 8.04 -7.55 7.34
CA ALA A 182 6.94 -8.48 7.13
C ALA A 182 6.29 -8.21 5.77
N VAL A 183 5.76 -9.26 5.17
CA VAL A 183 5.01 -9.19 3.93
C VAL A 183 3.53 -9.10 4.25
N ILE A 184 2.87 -8.09 3.69
CA ILE A 184 1.42 -7.92 3.75
C ILE A 184 0.82 -8.09 2.36
N LYS A 185 -0.42 -8.57 2.33
CA LYS A 185 -1.28 -8.57 1.16
C LYS A 185 -2.50 -7.69 1.43
N LEU A 186 -2.80 -6.83 0.48
CA LEU A 186 -3.98 -6.00 0.44
C LEU A 186 -4.86 -6.48 -0.71
N THR A 187 -6.07 -6.93 -0.43
CA THR A 187 -7.04 -7.36 -1.44
C THR A 187 -8.20 -6.37 -1.47
N ARG A 188 -8.51 -5.80 -2.63
CA ARG A 188 -9.53 -4.76 -2.77
C ARG A 188 -10.89 -5.24 -2.27
N THR A 189 -11.58 -4.39 -1.49
CA THR A 189 -12.97 -4.57 -1.09
C THR A 189 -13.92 -4.06 -2.18
N THR A 190 -15.22 -4.14 -1.92
CA THR A 190 -16.25 -3.60 -2.82
C THR A 190 -16.54 -2.11 -2.61
N VAL A 191 -15.80 -1.43 -1.73
CA VAL A 191 -15.99 0.00 -1.46
C VAL A 191 -15.43 0.81 -2.62
N GLU A 192 -16.31 1.62 -3.23
CA GLU A 192 -15.96 2.53 -4.30
C GLU A 192 -16.18 3.97 -3.86
N MET A 193 -15.19 4.81 -4.08
CA MET A 193 -15.22 6.25 -3.86
C MET A 193 -14.36 6.94 -4.92
N ASP A 194 -14.80 8.10 -5.37
CA ASP A 194 -13.94 8.99 -6.14
C ASP A 194 -12.83 9.57 -5.26
N ARG A 195 -11.73 9.99 -5.90
CA ARG A 195 -10.54 10.50 -5.20
C ARG A 195 -10.86 11.67 -4.25
N GLY A 196 -11.73 12.59 -4.65
CA GLY A 196 -12.10 13.74 -3.82
C GLY A 196 -12.86 13.32 -2.56
N THR A 197 -13.69 12.28 -2.66
CA THR A 197 -14.39 11.68 -1.51
C THR A 197 -13.41 10.92 -0.61
N ILE A 198 -12.44 10.20 -1.17
CA ILE A 198 -11.36 9.54 -0.39
C ILE A 198 -10.57 10.57 0.42
N GLU A 199 -10.20 11.70 -0.18
CA GLU A 199 -9.44 12.77 0.51
C GLU A 199 -10.26 13.40 1.65
N LYS A 200 -11.56 13.59 1.48
CA LYS A 200 -12.47 14.08 2.55
C LYS A 200 -12.61 13.05 3.67
N TYR A 201 -12.77 11.78 3.32
CA TYR A 201 -12.85 10.68 4.29
C TYR A 201 -11.55 10.53 5.08
N GLU A 202 -10.41 10.63 4.42
CA GLU A 202 -9.09 10.65 5.07
C GLU A 202 -8.98 11.80 6.08
N GLY A 203 -9.39 13.02 5.70
CA GLY A 203 -9.44 14.17 6.61
C GLY A 203 -10.36 13.95 7.81
N PHE A 204 -11.50 13.29 7.60
CA PHE A 204 -12.41 12.89 8.67
C PHE A 204 -11.76 11.89 9.65
N LEU A 205 -11.06 10.89 9.14
CA LEU A 205 -10.31 9.95 9.98
C LEU A 205 -9.14 10.62 10.71
N HIS A 206 -8.43 11.55 10.07
CA HIS A 206 -7.40 12.35 10.75
C HIS A 206 -7.96 13.14 11.93
N ARG A 207 -9.14 13.75 11.77
CA ARG A 207 -9.86 14.41 12.87
C ARG A 207 -10.14 13.42 14.00
N ALA A 208 -10.67 12.24 13.68
CA ALA A 208 -11.01 11.19 14.61
C ALA A 208 -9.80 10.70 15.43
N PHE A 209 -8.70 10.41 14.74
CA PHE A 209 -7.48 9.86 15.32
C PHE A 209 -6.46 10.92 15.78
N SER A 210 -6.80 12.23 15.74
CA SER A 210 -5.90 13.30 16.21
C SER A 210 -5.46 13.12 17.66
N HIS A 211 -6.32 12.49 18.48
CA HIS A 211 -6.05 12.18 19.88
C HIS A 211 -6.46 10.73 20.19
N PRO A 212 -5.72 9.71 19.73
CA PRO A 212 -6.19 8.31 19.73
C PRO A 212 -6.49 7.74 21.12
N ARG A 213 -5.89 8.32 22.19
CA ARG A 213 -6.15 7.93 23.59
C ARG A 213 -7.39 8.60 24.20
N LYS A 214 -8.01 9.57 23.52
CA LYS A 214 -9.22 10.26 23.99
C LYS A 214 -10.48 9.61 23.44
N MET A 215 -11.60 9.77 24.18
CA MET A 215 -12.93 9.34 23.74
C MET A 215 -13.42 10.18 22.55
N LEU A 216 -14.32 9.64 21.77
CA LEU A 216 -14.88 10.25 20.55
C LEU A 216 -15.66 11.54 20.80
N ASN A 217 -16.12 11.79 22.04
CA ASN A 217 -16.69 13.06 22.44
C ASN A 217 -15.70 14.25 22.46
N LYS A 218 -14.43 14.03 22.15
CA LYS A 218 -13.43 15.11 21.98
C LYS A 218 -13.36 15.63 20.54
N PRO A 219 -13.17 14.77 19.51
CA PRO A 219 -13.15 15.23 18.14
C PRO A 219 -14.54 15.48 17.54
N PHE A 220 -15.62 14.92 18.12
CA PHE A 220 -16.99 15.04 17.60
C PHE A 220 -17.95 15.65 18.62
N SER A 221 -18.92 16.43 18.13
CA SER A 221 -19.99 16.99 18.96
C SER A 221 -20.99 15.89 19.38
N LYS A 222 -21.80 16.19 20.40
CA LYS A 222 -22.88 15.30 20.84
C LYS A 222 -23.89 15.03 19.74
N GLU A 223 -24.18 16.03 18.91
CA GLU A 223 -25.10 15.92 17.79
C GLU A 223 -24.56 15.01 16.70
N GLU A 224 -23.28 15.18 16.32
CA GLU A 224 -22.61 14.31 15.32
C GLU A 224 -22.65 12.84 15.77
N LEU A 225 -22.26 12.58 17.03
CA LEU A 225 -22.24 11.21 17.57
C LEU A 225 -23.64 10.61 17.67
N SER A 226 -24.62 11.39 18.09
CA SER A 226 -26.02 10.94 18.17
C SER A 226 -26.58 10.62 16.78
N LYS A 227 -26.27 11.46 15.78
CA LYS A 227 -26.67 11.24 14.38
C LYS A 227 -26.09 9.97 13.81
N GLY A 228 -24.81 9.69 14.13
CA GLY A 228 -24.13 8.46 13.71
C GLY A 228 -24.40 7.22 14.54
N GLY A 229 -25.18 7.33 15.64
CA GLY A 229 -25.42 6.22 16.56
C GLY A 229 -24.17 5.74 17.31
N ILE A 230 -23.16 6.61 17.48
CA ILE A 230 -21.86 6.28 18.08
C ILE A 230 -21.89 6.56 19.58
N ASP A 231 -21.46 5.58 20.39
CA ASP A 231 -21.26 5.81 21.83
C ASP A 231 -20.10 6.82 22.05
N PRO A 232 -20.38 7.97 22.70
CA PRO A 232 -19.37 9.01 22.95
C PRO A 232 -18.21 8.56 23.84
N LYS A 233 -18.32 7.44 24.55
CA LYS A 233 -17.29 6.87 25.42
C LYS A 233 -16.27 6.01 24.66
N LEU A 234 -16.58 5.57 23.46
CA LEU A 234 -15.65 4.82 22.62
C LEU A 234 -14.43 5.68 22.26
N ARG A 235 -13.33 5.01 21.95
CA ARG A 235 -12.13 5.62 21.38
C ARG A 235 -12.08 5.31 19.88
N PRO A 236 -11.29 6.07 19.08
CA PRO A 236 -11.19 5.84 17.64
C PRO A 236 -10.86 4.39 17.27
N GLN A 237 -9.97 3.75 18.03
CA GLN A 237 -9.52 2.38 17.81
C GLN A 237 -10.61 1.30 17.98
N ASN A 238 -11.74 1.64 18.63
CA ASN A 238 -12.81 0.69 18.94
C ASN A 238 -13.79 0.47 17.78
N LEU A 239 -13.81 1.38 16.79
CA LEU A 239 -14.68 1.27 15.63
C LEU A 239 -14.00 0.52 14.50
N SER A 240 -14.77 -0.33 13.82
CA SER A 240 -14.34 -0.99 12.59
C SER A 240 -14.28 -0.01 11.40
N PRO A 241 -13.60 -0.36 10.30
CA PRO A 241 -13.61 0.44 9.07
C PRO A 241 -15.02 0.69 8.52
N GLU A 242 -15.92 -0.32 8.62
CA GLU A 242 -17.31 -0.23 8.18
C GLU A 242 -18.10 0.77 9.03
N GLU A 243 -17.95 0.74 10.36
CA GLU A 243 -18.58 1.68 11.28
C GLU A 243 -18.08 3.11 11.04
N TRP A 244 -16.78 3.30 10.75
CA TRP A 244 -16.23 4.58 10.39
C TRP A 244 -16.79 5.11 9.07
N LEU A 245 -16.89 4.23 8.07
CA LEU A 245 -17.44 4.57 6.76
C LEU A 245 -18.90 4.97 6.86
N GLU A 246 -19.69 4.23 7.61
CA GLU A 246 -21.10 4.55 7.83
C GLU A 246 -21.27 5.87 8.59
N PHE A 247 -20.46 6.10 9.63
CA PHE A 247 -20.47 7.36 10.36
C PHE A 247 -20.13 8.55 9.45
N TYR A 248 -19.11 8.40 8.59
CA TYR A 248 -18.77 9.41 7.60
C TYR A 248 -19.95 9.71 6.65
N LYS A 249 -20.58 8.68 6.09
CA LYS A 249 -21.73 8.80 5.19
C LYS A 249 -22.90 9.54 5.84
N VAL A 250 -23.25 9.14 7.05
CA VAL A 250 -24.36 9.77 7.81
C VAL A 250 -24.12 11.26 8.05
N LEU A 251 -22.88 11.67 8.31
CA LEU A 251 -22.56 13.08 8.53
C LEU A 251 -22.52 13.92 7.23
N HIS A 252 -22.22 13.30 6.08
CA HIS A 252 -22.00 14.00 4.82
C HIS A 252 -23.11 13.79 3.78
N SER A 253 -24.03 12.82 3.99
CA SER A 253 -25.20 12.60 3.12
C SER A 253 -26.26 13.72 3.17
N ALA A 254 -26.16 14.62 4.14
CA ALA A 254 -27.10 15.76 4.29
C ALA A 254 -26.65 17.04 3.54
N ALA A 255 -25.62 16.99 2.71
CA ALA A 255 -25.11 18.16 1.96
C ALA A 255 -25.61 18.24 0.50
N SER A 256 -26.64 17.44 0.14
CA SER A 256 -27.25 17.44 -1.19
C SER A 256 -28.77 17.66 -1.10
N ILE A 257 -29.17 18.86 -0.61
CA ILE A 257 -30.50 19.44 -0.83
C ILE A 257 -30.31 20.88 -1.26
#